data_2a4e481b96a1ab39c08dc5517c4a23d3
#
_entry.id   2a4e481b96a1ab39c08dc5517c4a23d3
#
_cell.length_a   1.000
_cell.length_b   1.000
_cell.length_c   1.000
_cell.angle_alpha   90.00
_cell.angle_beta   90.00
_cell.angle_gamma   90.00
#
_symmetry.space_group_name_H-M   'P 1'
#
loop_
_entity.id
_entity.type
_entity.pdbx_description
1 polymer ?
#
loop_
_entity_poly.entity_id
_entity_poly.type
_entity_poly.pdbx_seq_one_letter_code
_entity_poly.pdbx_strand_id
1 'polypeptide(L)'
;MQNFGNKPGGKSPLAAVPGLEKYHGKDVFLSEALTIEAEKALDNARTTDKPFFLYMAHYAIHTPIQPDMRFYQKYLDKGLPPIEAAYATLIEGMDKSLGDLMDYLDKNNLTDNTVLLFMSDNGGLAAHTRAGELHRQNYPLNSGKGSAYEGGVREPMIVRWPGVVAAETKCD
;
A
#
# COMPACT_ATOMS: atom_id res chain seq x y z
N MET A 1 6.61 18.29 6.20
CA MET A 1 6.17 16.93 5.85
C MET A 1 5.54 16.28 7.04
N GLN A 2 4.39 15.66 6.88
CA GLN A 2 3.72 14.95 7.97
C GLN A 2 3.81 13.47 7.70
N ASN A 3 4.79 12.86 8.27
CA ASN A 3 4.91 11.43 8.26
C ASN A 3 4.14 10.94 9.49
N PHE A 4 3.27 9.98 9.33
CA PHE A 4 2.51 9.32 10.40
C PHE A 4 1.50 10.21 11.15
N GLY A 5 1.11 11.36 10.62
CA GLY A 5 0.11 12.23 11.25
C GLY A 5 0.49 12.81 12.61
N ASN A 6 1.63 12.44 13.19
CA ASN A 6 2.10 12.95 14.47
C ASN A 6 3.33 13.82 14.31
N LYS A 7 3.15 15.13 14.54
CA LYS A 7 4.27 15.96 14.95
C LYS A 7 4.77 15.48 16.33
N PRO A 8 6.06 15.59 16.64
CA PRO A 8 6.53 15.43 18.02
C PRO A 8 5.64 16.26 18.95
N GLY A 9 4.97 15.63 19.90
CA GLY A 9 3.99 16.27 20.77
C GLY A 9 2.54 16.32 20.24
N GLY A 10 2.24 15.80 19.08
CA GLY A 10 0.87 15.64 18.56
C GLY A 10 0.08 14.60 19.36
N LYS A 11 -1.16 14.97 19.75
CA LYS A 11 -1.99 14.18 20.67
C LYS A 11 -2.98 13.23 19.97
N SER A 12 -2.80 12.91 18.68
CA SER A 12 -3.74 12.01 18.02
C SER A 12 -3.29 10.55 18.11
N PRO A 13 -3.89 9.74 18.97
CA PRO A 13 -3.58 8.31 19.05
C PRO A 13 -3.91 7.55 17.77
N LEU A 14 -4.78 8.10 16.90
CA LEU A 14 -5.17 7.49 15.63
C LEU A 14 -4.08 7.58 14.54
N ALA A 15 -3.06 8.39 14.75
CA ALA A 15 -1.98 8.59 13.78
C ALA A 15 -0.67 7.92 14.20
N ALA A 16 -0.61 7.32 15.39
CA ALA A 16 0.55 6.58 15.86
C ALA A 16 0.45 5.12 15.42
N VAL A 17 1.40 4.69 14.61
CA VAL A 17 1.55 3.27 14.26
C VAL A 17 2.53 2.64 15.26
N PRO A 18 2.08 1.69 16.09
CA PRO A 18 2.94 1.06 17.09
C PRO A 18 4.18 0.43 16.45
N GLY A 19 5.34 0.62 17.07
CA GLY A 19 6.61 0.10 16.58
C GLY A 19 7.31 0.97 15.54
N LEU A 20 6.66 2.05 15.08
CA LEU A 20 7.24 3.00 14.12
C LEU A 20 7.62 4.35 14.74
N GLU A 21 7.65 4.46 16.07
CA GLU A 21 7.93 5.70 16.80
C GLU A 21 9.29 6.32 16.42
N LYS A 22 10.25 5.49 16.05
CA LYS A 22 11.59 5.91 15.61
C LYS A 22 11.59 6.74 14.31
N TYR A 23 10.49 6.70 13.55
CA TYR A 23 10.30 7.47 12.31
C TYR A 23 9.55 8.78 12.54
N HIS A 24 9.00 9.02 13.73
CA HIS A 24 8.30 10.27 14.04
C HIS A 24 9.23 11.47 13.85
N GLY A 25 8.76 12.46 13.12
CA GLY A 25 9.53 13.68 12.82
C GLY A 25 10.62 13.52 11.76
N LYS A 26 10.81 12.34 11.21
CA LYS A 26 11.72 12.11 10.07
C LYS A 26 11.00 12.32 8.74
N ASP A 27 11.79 12.56 7.70
CA ASP A 27 11.31 12.66 6.33
C ASP A 27 11.17 11.26 5.70
N VAL A 28 10.27 10.47 6.25
CA VAL A 28 9.95 9.11 5.80
C VAL A 28 8.44 8.97 5.76
N PHE A 29 7.88 8.53 4.64
CA PHE A 29 6.45 8.30 4.52
C PHE A 29 6.06 6.95 5.13
N LEU A 30 4.78 6.78 5.51
CA LEU A 30 4.34 5.55 6.21
C LEU A 30 4.57 4.28 5.41
N SER A 31 4.25 4.27 4.10
CA SER A 31 4.50 3.10 3.26
C SER A 31 5.99 2.75 3.18
N GLU A 32 6.85 3.75 3.13
CA GLU A 32 8.31 3.57 3.13
C GLU A 32 8.81 3.00 4.46
N ALA A 33 8.33 3.54 5.58
CA ALA A 33 8.71 3.02 6.90
C ALA A 33 8.29 1.55 7.08
N LEU A 34 7.09 1.19 6.62
CA LEU A 34 6.61 -0.19 6.64
C LEU A 34 7.50 -1.10 5.78
N THR A 35 7.91 -0.64 4.60
CA THR A 35 8.81 -1.38 3.71
C THR A 35 10.16 -1.63 4.38
N ILE A 36 10.76 -0.59 4.97
CA ILE A 36 12.04 -0.71 5.69
C ILE A 36 11.94 -1.71 6.85
N GLU A 37 10.84 -1.71 7.58
CA GLU A 37 10.66 -2.68 8.68
C GLU A 37 10.38 -4.08 8.16
N ALA A 38 9.69 -4.22 7.04
CA ALA A 38 9.48 -5.51 6.39
C ALA A 38 10.80 -6.13 5.92
N GLU A 39 11.66 -5.36 5.27
CA GLU A 39 12.99 -5.81 4.86
C GLU A 39 13.85 -6.26 6.07
N LYS A 40 13.84 -5.50 7.17
CA LYS A 40 14.51 -5.91 8.41
C LYS A 40 13.93 -7.19 9.02
N ALA A 41 12.62 -7.37 8.94
CA ALA A 41 11.99 -8.60 9.40
C ALA A 41 12.43 -9.79 8.54
N LEU A 42 12.55 -9.61 7.24
CA LEU A 42 13.07 -10.62 6.32
C LEU A 42 14.56 -10.90 6.57
N ASP A 43 15.39 -9.87 6.83
CA ASP A 43 16.79 -10.07 7.23
C ASP A 43 16.90 -10.94 8.47
N ASN A 44 16.10 -10.66 9.50
CA ASN A 44 16.06 -11.47 10.72
C ASN A 44 15.58 -12.91 10.46
N ALA A 45 14.54 -13.07 9.62
CA ALA A 45 14.02 -14.38 9.27
C ALA A 45 15.09 -15.27 8.57
N ARG A 46 15.90 -14.65 7.69
CA ARG A 46 16.99 -15.34 6.98
C ARG A 46 18.11 -15.85 7.89
N THR A 47 18.24 -15.31 9.10
CA THR A 47 19.21 -15.85 10.09
C THR A 47 18.74 -17.16 10.70
N THR A 48 17.50 -17.52 10.48
CA THR A 48 16.92 -18.79 10.94
C THR A 48 16.81 -19.74 9.74
N ASP A 49 17.01 -21.02 9.96
CA ASP A 49 16.79 -22.05 8.92
C ASP A 49 15.31 -22.49 8.90
N LYS A 50 14.41 -21.50 8.82
CA LYS A 50 12.95 -21.72 8.85
C LYS A 50 12.27 -20.91 7.76
N PRO A 51 11.16 -21.43 7.19
CA PRO A 51 10.32 -20.64 6.31
C PRO A 51 9.75 -19.41 7.06
N PHE A 52 9.53 -18.32 6.34
CA PHE A 52 8.88 -17.14 6.87
C PHE A 52 7.48 -16.94 6.28
N PHE A 53 6.64 -16.26 7.02
CA PHE A 53 5.38 -15.69 6.55
C PHE A 53 5.37 -14.20 6.91
N LEU A 54 5.32 -13.34 5.89
CA LEU A 54 5.23 -11.89 6.07
C LEU A 54 3.85 -11.42 5.64
N TYR A 55 3.10 -10.83 6.56
CA TYR A 55 1.84 -10.14 6.27
C TYR A 55 2.07 -8.63 6.27
N MET A 56 2.08 -8.04 5.07
CA MET A 56 2.32 -6.62 4.86
C MET A 56 1.01 -5.86 4.76
N ALA A 57 0.47 -5.44 5.90
CA ALA A 57 -0.78 -4.69 5.96
C ALA A 57 -0.52 -3.19 5.74
N HIS A 58 -0.73 -2.71 4.52
CA HIS A 58 -0.65 -1.28 4.21
C HIS A 58 -1.83 -0.49 4.77
N TYR A 59 -1.56 0.72 5.25
CA TYR A 59 -2.60 1.71 5.56
C TYR A 59 -3.11 2.44 4.31
N ALA A 60 -2.31 2.46 3.25
CA ALA A 60 -2.73 2.96 1.96
C ALA A 60 -3.84 2.02 1.40
N ILE A 61 -4.87 2.55 0.87
CA ILE A 61 -5.20 3.89 0.45
C ILE A 61 -6.30 4.50 1.35
N HIS A 62 -6.31 4.13 2.61
CA HIS A 62 -7.34 4.56 3.57
C HIS A 62 -7.17 6.03 3.98
N THR A 63 -8.26 6.64 4.41
CA THR A 63 -8.25 7.98 5.03
C THR A 63 -7.48 7.97 6.36
N PRO A 64 -6.85 9.12 6.74
CA PRO A 64 -6.81 10.40 6.04
C PRO A 64 -5.92 10.38 4.80
N ILE A 65 -6.42 11.00 3.71
CA ILE A 65 -5.68 11.06 2.44
C ILE A 65 -4.61 12.15 2.57
N GLN A 66 -3.41 11.74 2.95
CA GLN A 66 -2.24 12.60 3.06
C GLN A 66 -1.28 12.31 1.92
N PRO A 67 -0.81 13.33 1.18
CA PRO A 67 0.06 13.10 0.04
C PRO A 67 1.44 12.61 0.47
N ASP A 68 1.94 11.63 -0.26
CA ASP A 68 3.37 11.32 -0.27
C ASP A 68 4.08 12.37 -1.12
N MET A 69 4.84 13.24 -0.48
CA MET A 69 5.46 14.39 -1.14
C MET A 69 6.52 13.99 -2.17
N ARG A 70 7.03 12.75 -2.14
CA ARG A 70 7.96 12.23 -3.14
C ARG A 70 7.35 12.19 -4.54
N PHE A 71 6.00 12.00 -4.61
CA PHE A 71 5.27 11.82 -5.86
C PHE A 71 4.25 12.92 -6.15
N TYR A 72 3.96 13.79 -5.17
CA TYR A 72 2.80 14.66 -5.21
C TYR A 72 2.84 15.66 -6.37
N GLN A 73 3.99 16.31 -6.58
CA GLN A 73 4.12 17.34 -7.60
C GLN A 73 3.82 16.81 -9.01
N LYS A 74 4.29 15.59 -9.34
CA LYS A 74 4.06 15.01 -10.67
C LYS A 74 2.59 14.82 -11.02
N TYR A 75 1.73 14.59 -10.01
CA TYR A 75 0.30 14.44 -10.22
C TYR A 75 -0.41 15.77 -10.34
N LEU A 76 0.05 16.79 -9.61
CA LEU A 76 -0.41 18.17 -9.81
C LEU A 76 -0.05 18.67 -11.22
N ASP A 77 1.15 18.41 -11.68
CA ASP A 77 1.62 18.78 -13.02
C ASP A 77 0.82 18.10 -14.14
N LYS A 78 0.23 16.94 -13.86
CA LYS A 78 -0.71 16.24 -14.75
C LYS A 78 -2.14 16.80 -14.68
N GLY A 79 -2.37 17.82 -13.88
CA GLY A 79 -3.66 18.49 -13.75
C GLY A 79 -4.66 17.80 -12.81
N LEU A 80 -4.24 16.85 -11.98
CA LEU A 80 -5.15 16.27 -11.00
C LEU A 80 -5.48 17.30 -9.91
N PRO A 81 -6.76 17.36 -9.46
CA PRO A 81 -7.11 18.11 -8.26
C PRO A 81 -6.27 17.67 -7.06
N PRO A 82 -5.95 18.57 -6.10
CA PRO A 82 -5.06 18.29 -4.99
C PRO A 82 -5.38 17.01 -4.20
N ILE A 83 -6.67 16.74 -3.94
CA ILE A 83 -7.08 15.53 -3.20
C ILE A 83 -6.89 14.26 -4.03
N GLU A 84 -7.13 14.31 -5.35
CA GLU A 84 -6.91 13.19 -6.25
C GLU A 84 -5.41 12.95 -6.48
N ALA A 85 -4.62 14.01 -6.57
CA ALA A 85 -3.17 13.91 -6.59
C ALA A 85 -2.64 13.25 -5.32
N ALA A 86 -3.16 13.64 -4.15
CA ALA A 86 -2.81 13.00 -2.87
C ALA A 86 -3.19 11.52 -2.86
N TYR A 87 -4.39 11.16 -3.31
CA TYR A 87 -4.83 9.77 -3.41
C TYR A 87 -3.95 8.94 -4.35
N ALA A 88 -3.62 9.48 -5.51
CA ALA A 88 -2.72 8.82 -6.47
C ALA A 88 -1.33 8.54 -5.86
N THR A 89 -0.81 9.43 -5.00
CA THR A 89 0.47 9.19 -4.32
C THR A 89 0.43 8.05 -3.32
N LEU A 90 -0.73 7.78 -2.70
CA LEU A 90 -0.87 6.64 -1.79
C LEU A 90 -0.80 5.31 -2.57
N ILE A 91 -1.42 5.27 -3.74
CA ILE A 91 -1.35 4.10 -4.64
C ILE A 91 0.09 3.88 -5.09
N GLU A 92 0.75 4.93 -5.57
CA GLU A 92 2.15 4.84 -6.03
C GLU A 92 3.12 4.45 -4.91
N GLY A 93 2.92 5.00 -3.71
CA GLY A 93 3.74 4.64 -2.55
C GLY A 93 3.58 3.17 -2.15
N MET A 94 2.38 2.61 -2.31
CA MET A 94 2.13 1.19 -2.09
C MET A 94 2.73 0.32 -3.21
N ASP A 95 2.58 0.72 -4.45
CA ASP A 95 3.18 0.04 -5.62
C ASP A 95 4.71 0.01 -5.51
N LYS A 96 5.31 1.16 -5.16
CA LYS A 96 6.75 1.23 -4.89
C LYS A 96 7.19 0.29 -3.76
N SER A 97 6.43 0.23 -2.68
CA SER A 97 6.70 -0.68 -1.56
C SER A 97 6.74 -2.15 -2.01
N LEU A 98 5.77 -2.54 -2.84
CA LEU A 98 5.74 -3.88 -3.42
C LEU A 98 6.96 -4.13 -4.32
N GLY A 99 7.33 -3.16 -5.16
CA GLY A 99 8.53 -3.22 -6.00
C GLY A 99 9.80 -3.38 -5.17
N ASP A 100 9.97 -2.59 -4.11
CA ASP A 100 11.14 -2.67 -3.22
C ASP A 100 11.24 -4.05 -2.56
N LEU A 101 10.13 -4.64 -2.12
CA LEU A 101 10.11 -6.00 -1.56
C LEU A 101 10.45 -7.06 -2.62
N MET A 102 9.96 -6.91 -3.85
CA MET A 102 10.34 -7.81 -4.95
C MET A 102 11.83 -7.73 -5.25
N ASP A 103 12.39 -6.51 -5.32
CA ASP A 103 13.82 -6.28 -5.49
C ASP A 103 14.64 -6.89 -4.33
N TYR A 104 14.13 -6.79 -3.11
CA TYR A 104 14.75 -7.43 -1.94
C TYR A 104 14.81 -8.96 -2.10
N LEU A 105 13.70 -9.58 -2.52
CA LEU A 105 13.65 -11.02 -2.76
C LEU A 105 14.63 -11.45 -3.85
N ASP A 106 14.71 -10.71 -4.95
CA ASP A 106 15.61 -10.99 -6.07
C ASP A 106 17.09 -10.86 -5.65
N LYS A 107 17.47 -9.78 -4.96
CA LYS A 107 18.82 -9.55 -4.46
C LYS A 107 19.31 -10.61 -3.48
N ASN A 108 18.37 -11.23 -2.77
CA ASN A 108 18.67 -12.22 -1.73
C ASN A 108 18.44 -13.67 -2.19
N ASN A 109 18.19 -13.90 -3.49
CA ASN A 109 17.92 -15.21 -4.07
C ASN A 109 16.74 -15.96 -3.41
N LEU A 110 15.71 -15.23 -3.02
CA LEU A 110 14.51 -15.76 -2.38
C LEU A 110 13.34 -15.91 -3.35
N THR A 111 13.40 -15.29 -4.51
CA THR A 111 12.31 -15.17 -5.47
C THR A 111 11.73 -16.51 -5.89
N ASP A 112 12.58 -17.49 -6.23
CA ASP A 112 12.14 -18.79 -6.74
C ASP A 112 11.49 -19.66 -5.65
N ASN A 113 11.68 -19.34 -4.39
CA ASN A 113 11.12 -20.05 -3.24
C ASN A 113 10.14 -19.21 -2.42
N THR A 114 9.57 -18.17 -3.03
CA THR A 114 8.63 -17.29 -2.35
C THR A 114 7.37 -17.10 -3.21
N VAL A 115 6.20 -17.35 -2.61
CA VAL A 115 4.92 -16.90 -3.18
C VAL A 115 4.61 -15.51 -2.64
N LEU A 116 4.32 -14.58 -3.55
CA LEU A 116 3.86 -13.24 -3.22
C LEU A 116 2.40 -13.09 -3.64
N LEU A 117 1.56 -12.70 -2.70
CA LEU A 117 0.14 -12.43 -2.91
C LEU A 117 -0.11 -10.95 -2.66
N PHE A 118 -0.73 -10.27 -3.62
CA PHE A 118 -1.24 -8.92 -3.46
C PHE A 118 -2.75 -8.94 -3.62
N MET A 119 -3.46 -8.36 -2.65
CA MET A 119 -4.92 -8.25 -2.69
C MET A 119 -5.41 -7.09 -1.85
N SER A 120 -6.61 -6.60 -2.14
CA SER A 120 -7.32 -5.64 -1.30
C SER A 120 -8.16 -6.35 -0.25
N ASP A 121 -8.52 -5.66 0.82
CA ASP A 121 -9.42 -6.17 1.86
C ASP A 121 -10.89 -5.90 1.55
N ASN A 122 -11.17 -4.92 0.69
CA ASN A 122 -12.50 -4.53 0.23
C ASN A 122 -12.42 -3.64 -1.02
N GLY A 123 -13.56 -3.40 -1.66
CA GLY A 123 -13.65 -2.51 -2.80
C GLY A 123 -13.29 -1.06 -2.51
N GLY A 124 -12.90 -0.33 -3.54
CA GLY A 124 -12.53 1.08 -3.44
C GLY A 124 -13.70 1.99 -3.01
N LEU A 125 -13.39 3.18 -2.53
CA LEU A 125 -14.32 4.17 -1.96
C LEU A 125 -15.23 4.82 -3.02
N ALA A 126 -16.11 4.07 -3.69
CA ALA A 126 -17.04 4.63 -4.68
C ALA A 126 -18.29 5.27 -4.06
N ALA A 127 -18.74 4.76 -2.92
CA ALA A 127 -19.94 5.26 -2.21
C ALA A 127 -19.66 6.48 -1.33
N HIS A 128 -18.39 6.79 -1.08
CA HIS A 128 -17.95 7.95 -0.32
C HIS A 128 -17.39 9.02 -1.25
N THR A 129 -17.27 10.22 -0.73
CA THR A 129 -16.75 11.36 -1.48
C THR A 129 -15.31 11.66 -1.07
N ARG A 130 -14.51 12.10 -2.06
CA ARG A 130 -13.25 12.80 -1.83
C ARG A 130 -13.45 14.26 -2.24
N ALA A 131 -13.18 15.20 -1.35
CA ALA A 131 -13.44 16.62 -1.57
C ALA A 131 -14.89 16.96 -2.00
N GLY A 132 -15.88 16.19 -1.56
CA GLY A 132 -17.29 16.39 -1.88
C GLY A 132 -17.78 15.76 -3.18
N GLU A 133 -16.90 15.09 -3.94
CA GLU A 133 -17.25 14.50 -5.22
C GLU A 133 -17.36 12.96 -5.14
N LEU A 134 -18.34 12.40 -5.86
CA LEU A 134 -18.48 10.96 -6.02
C LEU A 134 -17.44 10.44 -7.02
N HIS A 135 -16.83 9.32 -6.69
CA HIS A 135 -15.80 8.68 -7.51
C HIS A 135 -16.27 7.34 -8.06
N ARG A 136 -15.82 7.00 -9.26
CA ARG A 136 -16.18 5.78 -9.99
C ARG A 136 -14.97 4.87 -10.21
N GLN A 137 -14.04 4.82 -9.26
CA GLN A 137 -12.82 4.03 -9.40
C GLN A 137 -13.07 2.53 -9.56
N ASN A 138 -14.24 2.03 -9.18
CA ASN A 138 -14.60 0.61 -9.33
C ASN A 138 -15.37 0.32 -10.64
N TYR A 139 -15.60 1.33 -11.48
CA TYR A 139 -16.31 1.11 -12.75
C TYR A 139 -15.56 0.08 -13.63
N PRO A 140 -16.26 -0.89 -14.27
CA PRO A 140 -17.73 -0.97 -14.45
C PRO A 140 -18.49 -1.64 -13.31
N LEU A 141 -17.85 -2.03 -12.20
CA LEU A 141 -18.49 -2.62 -11.05
C LEU A 141 -19.38 -1.61 -10.33
N ASN A 142 -20.53 -2.06 -9.85
CA ASN A 142 -21.47 -1.20 -9.15
C ASN A 142 -21.03 -0.94 -7.71
N SER A 143 -21.15 0.31 -7.25
CA SER A 143 -20.85 0.74 -5.88
C SER A 143 -19.38 0.54 -5.46
N GLY A 144 -19.11 0.34 -4.19
CA GLY A 144 -17.78 0.22 -3.61
C GLY A 144 -17.82 -0.19 -2.15
N LYS A 145 -16.74 0.11 -1.43
CA LYS A 145 -16.56 -0.24 -0.01
C LYS A 145 -17.84 -0.01 0.81
N GLY A 146 -18.20 -1.02 1.60
CA GLY A 146 -19.37 -0.99 2.48
C GLY A 146 -20.67 -1.41 1.81
N SER A 147 -20.66 -1.85 0.54
CA SER A 147 -21.82 -2.40 -0.15
C SER A 147 -21.64 -3.88 -0.46
N ALA A 148 -22.78 -4.56 -0.65
CA ALA A 148 -22.81 -5.96 -1.09
C ALA A 148 -22.77 -6.12 -2.62
N TYR A 149 -22.65 -5.01 -3.37
CA TYR A 149 -22.45 -5.04 -4.82
C TYR A 149 -21.01 -5.42 -5.19
N GLU A 150 -20.83 -5.83 -6.44
CA GLU A 150 -19.52 -6.28 -6.96
C GLU A 150 -18.38 -5.27 -6.69
N GLY A 151 -18.64 -3.96 -6.79
CA GLY A 151 -17.64 -2.93 -6.49
C GLY A 151 -17.22 -2.87 -5.02
N GLY A 152 -17.97 -3.49 -4.11
CA GLY A 152 -17.65 -3.55 -2.68
C GLY A 152 -16.98 -4.83 -2.23
N VAL A 153 -17.18 -5.94 -2.98
CA VAL A 153 -16.77 -7.29 -2.54
C VAL A 153 -15.86 -8.02 -3.54
N ARG A 154 -15.80 -7.57 -4.79
CA ARG A 154 -14.91 -8.13 -5.81
C ARG A 154 -13.56 -7.44 -5.79
N GLU A 155 -12.54 -8.16 -5.34
CA GLU A 155 -11.21 -7.61 -5.09
C GLU A 155 -10.21 -8.04 -6.14
N PRO A 156 -9.29 -7.16 -6.57
CA PRO A 156 -8.16 -7.56 -7.37
C PRO A 156 -7.25 -8.46 -6.55
N MET A 157 -6.79 -9.55 -7.15
CA MET A 157 -5.77 -10.42 -6.60
C MET A 157 -4.68 -10.65 -7.63
N ILE A 158 -3.43 -10.50 -7.23
CA ILE A 158 -2.25 -10.78 -8.05
C ILE A 158 -1.40 -11.80 -7.32
N VAL A 159 -0.97 -12.82 -8.05
CA VAL A 159 -0.09 -13.88 -7.54
C VAL A 159 1.21 -13.87 -8.33
N ARG A 160 2.34 -13.77 -7.64
CA ARG A 160 3.66 -14.03 -8.21
C ARG A 160 4.25 -15.27 -7.56
N TRP A 161 4.38 -16.33 -8.35
CA TRP A 161 4.95 -17.60 -7.89
C TRP A 161 5.77 -18.23 -9.03
N PRO A 162 7.04 -17.85 -9.16
CA PRO A 162 7.89 -18.32 -10.24
C PRO A 162 7.99 -19.84 -10.30
N GLY A 163 7.94 -20.39 -11.50
CA GLY A 163 7.96 -21.83 -11.71
C GLY A 163 6.65 -22.59 -11.46
N VAL A 164 5.65 -21.95 -10.82
CA VAL A 164 4.36 -22.57 -10.49
C VAL A 164 3.20 -21.86 -11.21
N VAL A 165 3.17 -20.53 -11.16
CA VAL A 165 2.16 -19.73 -11.86
C VAL A 165 2.81 -19.11 -13.09
N ALA A 166 2.26 -19.39 -14.27
CA ALA A 166 2.75 -18.79 -15.51
C ALA A 166 2.48 -17.28 -15.53
N ALA A 167 3.46 -16.52 -16.02
CA ALA A 167 3.28 -15.08 -16.18
C ALA A 167 2.11 -14.75 -17.11
N GLU A 168 1.46 -13.60 -16.89
CA GLU A 168 0.36 -13.07 -17.71
C GLU A 168 -0.88 -13.96 -17.78
N THR A 169 -1.00 -14.98 -16.94
CA THR A 169 -2.23 -15.78 -16.83
C THR A 169 -3.30 -15.00 -16.06
N LYS A 170 -4.55 -15.23 -16.44
CA LYS A 170 -5.73 -14.68 -15.76
C LYS A 170 -6.65 -15.81 -15.34
N CYS A 171 -7.28 -15.66 -14.19
CA CYS A 171 -8.33 -16.53 -13.70
C CYS A 171 -9.56 -15.65 -13.44
N ASP A 172 -10.69 -16.01 -14.06
CA ASP A 172 -11.99 -15.33 -13.86
C ASP A 172 -12.76 -16.01 -12.73
#